data_f8b981ac57611b8ffc46fe1f3b32754e
#
_entry.id   f8b981ac57611b8ffc46fe1f3b32754e
#
_cell.length_a   1.000
_cell.length_b   1.000
_cell.length_c   1.000
_cell.angle_alpha   90.00
_cell.angle_beta   90.00
_cell.angle_gamma   90.00
#
_symmetry.space_group_name_H-M   'P 1'
#
loop_
_entity.id
_entity.type
_entity.pdbx_description
1 polymer ?
#
loop_
_entity_poly.entity_id
_entity_poly.type
_entity_poly.pdbx_seq_one_letter_code
_entity_poly.pdbx_strand_id
1 'polypeptide(L)'
;MAYWLMKSEPSSYSWDQLVADGATEWDGVRNNAARLHLKAMKTGDEAFFYHSMSDKAVVGIMRIVREAQPDPKDQDWVCVRVEPVRPLGPVTLAAIKAEPSLAKMELIRQSRLSVAPVRAEEWRKIIDMAEGA
;
A
#
# COMPACT_ATOMS: atom_id res chain seq x y z
N MET A 1 -1.34 3.89 -15.79
CA MET A 1 -1.01 3.13 -14.56
C MET A 1 -1.55 3.89 -13.36
N ALA A 2 -2.20 3.18 -12.46
CA ALA A 2 -2.66 3.76 -11.20
C ALA A 2 -1.70 3.43 -10.07
N TYR A 3 -1.74 4.25 -9.02
CA TYR A 3 -0.91 4.08 -7.84
C TYR A 3 -1.78 3.90 -6.60
N TRP A 4 -1.32 3.08 -5.69
CA TRP A 4 -2.07 2.69 -4.49
C TRP A 4 -1.16 2.71 -3.27
N LEU A 5 -1.77 2.68 -2.10
CA LEU A 5 -1.08 2.47 -0.83
C LEU A 5 -1.83 1.39 -0.06
N MET A 6 -1.11 0.38 0.39
CA MET A 6 -1.70 -0.77 1.08
C MET A 6 -1.02 -0.95 2.43
N LYS A 7 -1.82 -1.01 3.49
CA LYS A 7 -1.33 -1.05 4.86
C LYS A 7 -1.26 -2.48 5.37
N SER A 8 -0.16 -2.80 6.05
CA SER A 8 0.01 -4.08 6.74
C SER A 8 0.66 -3.84 8.09
N GLU A 9 0.20 -4.59 9.11
CA GLU A 9 0.87 -4.60 10.40
C GLU A 9 2.14 -5.44 10.29
N PRO A 10 3.33 -4.89 10.64
CA PRO A 10 4.58 -5.66 10.48
C PRO A 10 4.63 -6.92 11.34
N SER A 11 3.89 -6.97 12.45
CA SER A 11 3.80 -8.19 13.26
C SER A 11 3.00 -9.30 12.60
N SER A 12 2.11 -8.95 11.67
CA SER A 12 1.31 -9.92 10.91
C SER A 12 1.96 -10.24 9.58
N TYR A 13 2.36 -9.22 8.83
CA TYR A 13 3.02 -9.39 7.54
C TYR A 13 3.86 -8.16 7.21
N SER A 14 5.18 -8.32 7.25
CA SER A 14 6.13 -7.23 7.05
C SER A 14 6.61 -7.15 5.61
N TRP A 15 7.26 -6.02 5.27
CA TRP A 15 7.96 -5.88 3.99
C TRP A 15 9.02 -6.97 3.81
N ASP A 16 9.78 -7.26 4.86
CA ASP A 16 10.82 -8.29 4.80
C ASP A 16 10.20 -9.66 4.50
N GLN A 17 9.04 -9.95 5.05
CA GLN A 17 8.32 -11.20 4.76
C GLN A 17 7.92 -11.28 3.29
N LEU A 18 7.42 -10.17 2.73
CA LEU A 18 7.06 -10.13 1.31
C LEU A 18 8.28 -10.38 0.42
N VAL A 19 9.42 -9.76 0.75
CA VAL A 19 10.67 -9.98 0.00
C VAL A 19 11.09 -11.45 0.07
N ALA A 20 11.00 -12.05 1.24
CA ALA A 20 11.35 -13.47 1.42
C ALA A 20 10.40 -14.38 0.65
N ASP A 21 9.10 -14.06 0.63
CA ASP A 21 8.08 -14.86 -0.07
C ASP A 21 8.12 -14.67 -1.59
N GLY A 22 8.60 -13.53 -2.07
CA GLY A 22 8.65 -13.19 -3.50
C GLY A 22 7.33 -12.76 -4.10
N ALA A 23 6.21 -13.12 -3.49
CA ALA A 23 4.85 -12.72 -3.88
C ALA A 23 3.89 -13.15 -2.78
N THR A 24 2.74 -12.49 -2.71
CA THR A 24 1.70 -12.89 -1.75
C THR A 24 0.31 -12.51 -2.24
N GLU A 25 -0.70 -13.22 -1.72
CA GLU A 25 -2.09 -12.81 -1.84
C GLU A 25 -2.37 -11.75 -0.78
N TRP A 26 -2.86 -10.60 -1.21
CA TRP A 26 -3.23 -9.52 -0.28
C TRP A 26 -4.66 -9.75 0.17
N ASP A 27 -4.81 -10.66 1.13
CA ASP A 27 -6.09 -11.12 1.65
C ASP A 27 -6.43 -10.44 2.99
N GLY A 28 -7.54 -10.83 3.55
CA GLY A 28 -7.93 -10.37 4.87
C GLY A 28 -8.49 -8.96 4.94
N VAL A 29 -8.68 -8.29 3.79
CA VAL A 29 -9.26 -6.94 3.74
C VAL A 29 -10.75 -7.03 4.03
N ARG A 30 -11.20 -6.32 5.07
CA ARG A 30 -12.59 -6.40 5.58
C ARG A 30 -13.23 -5.02 5.74
N ASN A 31 -12.94 -4.12 4.79
CA ASN A 31 -13.51 -2.78 4.71
C ASN A 31 -14.09 -2.56 3.32
N ASN A 32 -15.32 -2.05 3.22
CA ASN A 32 -16.02 -1.92 1.93
C ASN A 32 -15.30 -0.96 0.97
N ALA A 33 -14.80 0.17 1.45
CA ALA A 33 -14.09 1.12 0.59
C ALA A 33 -12.78 0.50 0.09
N ALA A 34 -12.04 -0.17 0.96
CA ALA A 34 -10.81 -0.86 0.58
C ALA A 34 -11.09 -1.96 -0.45
N ARG A 35 -12.18 -2.71 -0.29
CA ARG A 35 -12.59 -3.74 -1.26
C ARG A 35 -12.82 -3.14 -2.65
N LEU A 36 -13.50 -2.00 -2.73
CA LEU A 36 -13.73 -1.33 -4.00
C LEU A 36 -12.41 -0.90 -4.66
N HIS A 37 -11.46 -0.43 -3.87
CA HIS A 37 -10.13 -0.09 -4.38
C HIS A 37 -9.40 -1.32 -4.90
N LEU A 38 -9.43 -2.45 -4.17
CA LEU A 38 -8.83 -3.69 -4.65
C LEU A 38 -9.43 -4.11 -5.99
N LYS A 39 -10.76 -4.00 -6.14
CA LYS A 39 -11.44 -4.34 -7.40
C LYS A 39 -11.04 -3.44 -8.55
N ALA A 40 -10.63 -2.21 -8.29
CA ALA A 40 -10.23 -1.26 -9.31
C ALA A 40 -8.78 -1.43 -9.76
N MET A 41 -7.98 -2.18 -9.01
CA MET A 41 -6.57 -2.38 -9.35
C MET A 41 -6.41 -3.19 -10.63
N LYS A 42 -5.38 -2.84 -11.42
CA LYS A 42 -5.04 -3.51 -12.66
C LYS A 42 -3.64 -4.09 -12.58
N THR A 43 -3.42 -5.21 -13.26
CA THR A 43 -2.09 -5.79 -13.40
C THR A 43 -1.14 -4.74 -13.94
N GLY A 44 0.02 -4.58 -13.28
CA GLY A 44 1.01 -3.57 -13.63
C GLY A 44 0.94 -2.31 -12.78
N ASP A 45 -0.18 -2.08 -12.07
CA ASP A 45 -0.27 -0.97 -11.13
C ASP A 45 0.76 -1.15 -10.01
N GLU A 46 1.23 -0.03 -9.44
CA GLU A 46 2.17 -0.07 -8.33
C GLU A 46 1.50 0.41 -7.04
N ALA A 47 2.01 -0.08 -5.92
CA ALA A 47 1.49 0.25 -4.61
C ALA A 47 2.62 0.46 -3.61
N PHE A 48 2.46 1.45 -2.73
CA PHE A 48 3.33 1.56 -1.56
C PHE A 48 2.96 0.48 -0.54
N PHE A 49 3.96 -0.16 0.01
CA PHE A 49 3.81 -1.03 1.19
C PHE A 49 3.99 -0.15 2.42
N TYR A 50 2.94 -0.03 3.23
CA TYR A 50 2.93 0.82 4.40
C TYR A 50 2.85 -0.03 5.66
N HIS A 51 3.84 0.10 6.55
CA HIS A 51 3.78 -0.50 7.87
C HIS A 51 2.86 0.34 8.76
N SER A 52 1.76 -0.27 9.19
CA SER A 52 0.86 0.37 10.15
C SER A 52 1.32 0.02 11.57
N MET A 53 0.69 0.60 12.55
CA MET A 53 0.95 0.41 13.99
C MET A 53 2.31 0.99 14.40
N SER A 54 3.32 0.15 14.72
CA SER A 54 4.53 0.63 15.36
C SER A 54 5.40 1.55 14.52
N ASP A 55 5.60 1.20 13.25
CA ASP A 55 6.53 1.96 12.38
C ASP A 55 5.88 3.16 11.72
N LYS A 56 4.64 3.03 11.28
CA LYS A 56 3.87 4.06 10.57
C LYS A 56 4.69 4.72 9.48
N ALA A 57 5.09 3.95 8.47
CA ALA A 57 5.95 4.43 7.40
C ALA A 57 5.73 3.65 6.11
N VAL A 58 5.93 4.34 4.97
CA VAL A 58 6.08 3.68 3.67
C VAL A 58 7.48 3.08 3.64
N VAL A 59 7.57 1.79 3.33
CA VAL A 59 8.84 1.05 3.40
C VAL A 59 9.23 0.37 2.10
N GLY A 60 8.35 0.31 1.10
CA GLY A 60 8.67 -0.31 -0.17
C GLY A 60 7.62 -0.08 -1.23
N ILE A 61 7.93 -0.53 -2.44
CA ILE A 61 7.04 -0.50 -3.60
C ILE A 61 6.74 -1.93 -4.01
N MET A 62 5.45 -2.21 -4.24
CA MET A 62 4.96 -3.48 -4.78
C MET A 62 4.33 -3.26 -6.15
N ARG A 63 4.17 -4.36 -6.89
CA ARG A 63 3.42 -4.36 -8.15
C ARG A 63 2.24 -5.32 -8.04
N ILE A 64 1.10 -4.91 -8.59
CA ILE A 64 -0.07 -5.78 -8.73
C ILE A 64 0.19 -6.72 -9.90
N VAL A 65 0.23 -8.02 -9.64
CA VAL A 65 0.52 -9.01 -10.68
C VAL A 65 -0.69 -9.87 -11.06
N ARG A 66 -1.75 -9.79 -10.26
CA ARG A 66 -3.04 -10.43 -10.58
C ARG A 66 -4.16 -9.60 -9.97
N GLU A 67 -5.21 -9.38 -10.75
CA GLU A 67 -6.36 -8.57 -10.36
C GLU A 67 -7.23 -9.31 -9.34
N ALA A 68 -8.23 -8.59 -8.80
CA ALA A 68 -9.05 -9.08 -7.69
C ALA A 68 -9.76 -10.39 -8.00
N GLN A 69 -9.68 -11.32 -7.06
CA GLN A 69 -10.40 -12.59 -7.05
C GLN A 69 -11.02 -12.77 -5.67
N PRO A 70 -12.00 -13.69 -5.53
CA PRO A 70 -12.54 -13.95 -4.20
C PRO A 70 -11.46 -14.34 -3.20
N ASP A 71 -11.56 -13.78 -2.00
CA ASP A 71 -10.64 -14.09 -0.91
C ASP A 71 -10.85 -15.54 -0.48
N PRO A 72 -9.80 -16.38 -0.39
CA PRO A 72 -9.95 -17.77 0.02
C PRO A 72 -10.58 -17.95 1.41
N LYS A 73 -10.45 -16.95 2.28
CA LYS A 73 -10.96 -17.02 3.65
C LYS A 73 -12.44 -16.63 3.74
N ASP A 74 -12.92 -15.79 2.81
CA ASP A 74 -14.31 -15.34 2.77
C ASP A 74 -14.60 -14.77 1.39
N GLN A 75 -15.40 -15.49 0.60
CA GLN A 75 -15.64 -15.17 -0.80
C GLN A 75 -16.50 -13.93 -1.04
N ASP A 76 -17.07 -13.34 0.00
CA ASP A 76 -17.71 -12.03 -0.09
C ASP A 76 -16.68 -10.90 -0.22
N TRP A 77 -15.41 -11.19 0.06
CA TRP A 77 -14.30 -10.26 -0.01
C TRP A 77 -13.35 -10.66 -1.13
N VAL A 78 -12.39 -9.78 -1.45
CA VAL A 78 -11.49 -10.03 -2.57
C VAL A 78 -10.04 -9.84 -2.14
N CYS A 79 -9.13 -10.44 -2.93
CA CYS A 79 -7.70 -10.25 -2.77
C CYS A 79 -7.05 -10.06 -4.13
N VAL A 80 -5.91 -9.38 -4.13
CA VAL A 80 -5.04 -9.23 -5.31
C VAL A 80 -3.72 -9.92 -5.01
N ARG A 81 -2.97 -10.26 -6.05
CA ARG A 81 -1.62 -10.80 -5.87
C ARG A 81 -0.60 -9.71 -6.14
N VAL A 82 0.40 -9.60 -5.26
CA VAL A 82 1.44 -8.57 -5.34
C VAL A 82 2.83 -9.20 -5.28
N GLU A 83 3.80 -8.50 -5.88
CA GLU A 83 5.22 -8.83 -5.79
C GLU A 83 6.00 -7.60 -5.33
N PRO A 84 7.11 -7.79 -4.59
CA PRO A 84 7.95 -6.64 -4.22
C PRO A 84 8.69 -6.12 -5.45
N VAL A 85 8.82 -4.79 -5.55
CA VAL A 85 9.62 -4.15 -6.59
C VAL A 85 10.96 -3.71 -6.01
N ARG A 86 10.92 -2.85 -4.99
CA ARG A 86 12.13 -2.40 -4.30
C ARG A 86 11.80 -1.79 -2.94
N PRO A 87 12.74 -1.85 -1.99
CA PRO A 87 12.55 -1.15 -0.72
C PRO A 87 12.68 0.35 -0.91
N LEU A 88 12.08 1.11 0.00
CA LEU A 88 12.31 2.55 0.12
C LEU A 88 12.91 2.84 1.48
N GLY A 89 13.78 3.84 1.55
CA GLY A 89 14.16 4.43 2.83
C GLY A 89 12.87 4.87 3.50
N PRO A 90 12.62 4.52 4.78
CA PRO A 90 11.30 4.73 5.37
C PRO A 90 10.84 6.17 5.29
N VAL A 91 9.62 6.39 4.77
CA VAL A 91 8.97 7.69 4.77
C VAL A 91 7.88 7.64 5.81
N THR A 92 8.13 8.25 6.95
CA THR A 92 7.24 8.14 8.10
C THR A 92 5.94 8.92 7.90
N LEU A 93 4.89 8.49 8.59
CA LEU A 93 3.64 9.24 8.61
C LEU A 93 3.85 10.67 9.11
N ALA A 94 4.71 10.87 10.11
CA ALA A 94 5.02 12.20 10.60
C ALA A 94 5.63 13.09 9.50
N ALA A 95 6.56 12.55 8.72
CA ALA A 95 7.16 13.29 7.59
C ALA A 95 6.11 13.61 6.52
N ILE A 96 5.23 12.66 6.22
CA ILE A 96 4.15 12.86 5.25
C ILE A 96 3.19 13.95 5.73
N LYS A 97 2.81 13.94 7.00
CA LYS A 97 1.94 14.97 7.57
C LYS A 97 2.58 16.35 7.57
N ALA A 98 3.92 16.41 7.69
CA ALA A 98 4.65 17.67 7.68
C ALA A 98 4.83 18.26 6.28
N GLU A 99 4.54 17.48 5.23
CA GLU A 99 4.71 17.94 3.84
C GLU A 99 3.40 18.53 3.31
N PRO A 100 3.33 19.85 3.06
CA PRO A 100 2.08 20.49 2.63
C PRO A 100 1.49 19.92 1.34
N SER A 101 2.33 19.48 0.40
CA SER A 101 1.84 18.93 -0.87
C SER A 101 1.15 17.57 -0.71
N LEU A 102 1.28 16.92 0.44
CA LEU A 102 0.64 15.63 0.74
C LEU A 102 -0.56 15.76 1.68
N ALA A 103 -0.96 16.97 2.03
CA ALA A 103 -2.01 17.20 3.02
C ALA A 103 -3.36 16.58 2.66
N LYS A 104 -3.61 16.33 1.37
CA LYS A 104 -4.88 15.78 0.89
C LYS A 104 -4.83 14.28 0.62
N MET A 105 -3.71 13.62 0.93
CA MET A 105 -3.62 12.15 0.76
C MET A 105 -4.67 11.43 1.59
N GLU A 106 -5.24 10.37 1.02
CA GLU A 106 -6.19 9.52 1.73
C GLU A 106 -5.58 8.91 2.98
N LEU A 107 -4.27 8.62 2.97
CA LEU A 107 -3.55 8.15 4.16
C LEU A 107 -3.76 9.06 5.37
N ILE A 108 -3.80 10.37 5.15
CA ILE A 108 -4.01 11.36 6.22
C ILE A 108 -5.49 11.56 6.50
N ARG A 109 -6.29 11.73 5.45
CA ARG A 109 -7.71 12.08 5.54
C ARG A 109 -8.58 10.92 6.01
N GLN A 110 -8.19 9.70 5.68
CA GLN A 110 -8.94 8.48 5.96
C GLN A 110 -8.02 7.48 6.67
N SER A 111 -7.65 7.81 7.90
CA SER A 111 -6.62 7.08 8.65
C SER A 111 -6.94 5.60 8.87
N ARG A 112 -8.21 5.19 8.76
CA ARG A 112 -8.63 3.79 8.95
C ARG A 112 -8.76 3.02 7.64
N LEU A 113 -8.56 3.67 6.51
CA LEU A 113 -8.65 3.02 5.19
C LEU A 113 -7.35 2.26 4.93
N SER A 114 -7.45 0.94 4.77
CA SER A 114 -6.27 0.07 4.63
C SER A 114 -5.75 -0.05 3.21
N VAL A 115 -6.55 0.32 2.21
CA VAL A 115 -6.16 0.33 0.80
C VAL A 115 -6.69 1.62 0.20
N ALA A 116 -5.83 2.46 -0.32
CA ALA A 116 -6.20 3.79 -0.79
C ALA A 116 -5.52 4.13 -2.11
N PRO A 117 -6.17 4.95 -2.95
CA PRO A 117 -5.49 5.47 -4.15
C PRO A 117 -4.47 6.53 -3.78
N VAL A 118 -3.45 6.66 -4.63
CA VAL A 118 -2.41 7.67 -4.50
C VAL A 118 -2.32 8.41 -5.84
N ARG A 119 -2.35 9.74 -5.80
CA ARG A 119 -2.21 10.52 -7.03
C ARG A 119 -0.76 10.50 -7.51
N ALA A 120 -0.54 10.68 -8.80
CA ALA A 120 0.79 10.60 -9.40
C ALA A 120 1.78 11.59 -8.76
N GLU A 121 1.35 12.82 -8.48
CA GLU A 121 2.20 13.81 -7.82
C GLU A 121 2.53 13.45 -6.37
N GLU A 122 1.60 12.81 -5.67
CA GLU A 122 1.83 12.31 -4.31
C GLU A 122 2.83 11.14 -4.33
N TRP A 123 2.67 10.26 -5.29
CA TRP A 123 3.57 9.13 -5.50
C TRP A 123 5.01 9.60 -5.71
N ARG A 124 5.20 10.53 -6.64
CA ARG A 124 6.53 11.09 -6.92
C ARG A 124 7.13 11.79 -5.71
N LYS A 125 6.30 12.55 -4.98
CA LYS A 125 6.78 13.27 -3.80
C LYS A 125 7.28 12.33 -2.71
N ILE A 126 6.56 11.25 -2.45
CA ILE A 126 6.99 10.26 -1.44
C ILE A 126 8.29 9.59 -1.87
N ILE A 127 8.45 9.25 -3.15
CA ILE A 127 9.69 8.69 -3.65
C ILE A 127 10.84 9.69 -3.49
N ASP A 128 10.61 10.96 -3.81
CA ASP A 128 11.62 12.01 -3.61
C ASP A 128 12.03 12.11 -2.14
N MET A 129 11.09 12.04 -1.22
CA MET A 129 11.37 12.08 0.22
C MET A 129 12.21 10.88 0.65
N ALA A 130 11.94 9.70 0.09
CA ALA A 130 12.70 8.49 0.40
C ALA A 130 14.13 8.55 -0.12
N GLU A 131 14.36 9.18 -1.25
CA GLU A 131 15.65 9.19 -1.95
C GLU A 131 16.45 10.47 -1.71
N GLY A 132 15.78 11.57 -1.46
CA GLY A 132 16.38 12.89 -1.35
C GLY A 132 16.78 13.32 0.05
N ALA A 133 16.63 12.42 1.00
CA ALA A 133 16.94 12.75 2.38
C ALA A 133 18.44 12.95 2.60
#